data_e75c628bd462cab3720fcac2f33b5563
#
_entry.id   e75c628bd462cab3720fcac2f33b5563
#
_cell.length_a   1.000
_cell.length_b   1.000
_cell.length_c   1.000
_cell.angle_alpha   90.00
_cell.angle_beta   90.00
_cell.angle_gamma   90.00
#
_symmetry.space_group_name_H-M   'P 1'
#
loop_
_entity.id
_entity.type
_entity.pdbx_description
1 polymer ?
#
loop_
_entity_poly.entity_id
_entity_poly.type
_entity_poly.pdbx_seq_one_letter_code
_entity_poly.pdbx_strand_id
1 'polypeptide(L)'
;MRWMVGLSCLAACLSAAVPANCQEMRDGEALLTAMHDRYKDSWYESVVFKENAITLNPDGTSKTEVWDEALELPGKLRINRGPSSEGNGFVFADGTLTTFQKGKATGPRPYVHMLLVLGFDVYRQNPETTIDQAKGQGFDLTQIHEEKWEGQDVYVVGAAKGDLKSKQFWIEKKRLLFVRLIAQDEHDATKIHDTRFRDYRRLSTGWISARVEFYTNGKNTFNEDYFDMKANAKFDPALFDPTRFNETRIDSDAKQ
;
A
#
# COMPACT_ATOMS: atom_id res chain seq x y z
N MET A 1 70.98 -5.57 -43.54
CA MET A 1 69.80 -4.74 -43.36
C MET A 1 68.69 -5.61 -42.74
N ARG A 2 68.50 -5.54 -41.41
CA ARG A 2 67.57 -6.41 -40.64
C ARG A 2 66.38 -5.60 -40.31
N TRP A 3 65.18 -6.07 -40.73
CA TRP A 3 63.91 -5.50 -40.42
C TRP A 3 63.38 -6.19 -39.14
N MET A 4 63.19 -5.41 -38.09
CA MET A 4 62.51 -5.87 -36.87
C MET A 4 61.00 -5.59 -37.02
N VAL A 5 60.21 -6.65 -36.97
CA VAL A 5 58.72 -6.56 -36.90
C VAL A 5 58.35 -6.53 -35.43
N GLY A 6 57.79 -5.39 -34.99
CA GLY A 6 57.24 -5.24 -33.63
C GLY A 6 55.85 -5.86 -33.52
N LEU A 7 55.71 -6.80 -32.63
CA LEU A 7 54.40 -7.43 -32.28
C LEU A 7 53.77 -6.61 -31.16
N SER A 8 52.70 -5.89 -31.48
CA SER A 8 51.86 -5.18 -30.46
C SER A 8 50.83 -6.16 -29.92
N CYS A 9 50.99 -6.54 -28.63
CA CYS A 9 49.97 -7.27 -27.90
C CYS A 9 48.86 -6.30 -27.45
N LEU A 10 47.68 -6.45 -28.05
CA LEU A 10 46.47 -5.82 -27.54
C LEU A 10 45.95 -6.64 -26.35
N ALA A 11 46.05 -6.12 -25.16
CA ALA A 11 45.41 -6.68 -23.97
C ALA A 11 43.92 -6.30 -23.96
N ALA A 12 43.04 -7.25 -24.27
CA ALA A 12 41.63 -7.09 -24.11
C ALA A 12 41.23 -7.21 -22.62
N CYS A 13 40.92 -6.09 -21.98
CA CYS A 13 40.29 -6.11 -20.64
C CYS A 13 38.87 -6.65 -20.76
N LEU A 14 38.66 -7.92 -20.42
CA LEU A 14 37.32 -8.44 -20.14
C LEU A 14 36.85 -7.85 -18.81
N SER A 15 35.97 -6.86 -18.88
CA SER A 15 35.20 -6.42 -17.74
C SER A 15 34.19 -7.51 -17.42
N ALA A 16 34.44 -8.33 -16.40
CA ALA A 16 33.45 -9.24 -15.85
C ALA A 16 32.32 -8.40 -15.23
N ALA A 17 31.17 -8.39 -15.88
CA ALA A 17 29.95 -7.85 -15.28
C ALA A 17 29.65 -8.72 -14.04
N VAL A 18 29.81 -8.15 -12.85
CA VAL A 18 29.37 -8.76 -11.60
C VAL A 18 27.86 -8.93 -11.73
N PRO A 19 27.29 -10.16 -11.63
CA PRO A 19 25.86 -10.33 -11.64
C PRO A 19 25.31 -9.53 -10.45
N ALA A 20 24.27 -8.71 -10.71
CA ALA A 20 23.51 -8.06 -9.66
C ALA A 20 23.08 -9.16 -8.69
N ASN A 21 23.63 -9.13 -7.49
CA ASN A 21 23.34 -10.09 -6.43
C ASN A 21 21.84 -10.03 -6.18
N CYS A 22 21.11 -11.03 -6.66
CA CYS A 22 19.73 -11.28 -6.25
C CYS A 22 19.85 -11.80 -4.82
N GLN A 23 19.93 -10.87 -3.85
CA GLN A 23 19.95 -11.23 -2.45
C GLN A 23 18.63 -11.92 -2.17
N GLU A 24 18.70 -13.22 -1.91
CA GLU A 24 17.54 -14.02 -1.55
C GLU A 24 16.88 -13.38 -0.34
N MET A 25 15.59 -13.05 -0.46
CA MET A 25 14.82 -12.39 0.60
C MET A 25 14.65 -13.40 1.74
N ARG A 26 15.37 -13.19 2.83
CA ARG A 26 15.49 -14.18 3.92
C ARG A 26 14.27 -14.22 4.86
N ASP A 27 13.59 -13.09 5.04
CA ASP A 27 12.46 -12.92 5.94
C ASP A 27 11.63 -11.69 5.57
N GLY A 28 10.49 -11.50 6.23
CA GLY A 28 9.60 -10.37 6.00
C GLY A 28 10.20 -9.02 6.44
N GLU A 29 11.10 -9.00 7.43
CA GLU A 29 11.76 -7.77 7.86
C GLU A 29 12.70 -7.23 6.77
N ALA A 30 13.50 -8.14 6.18
CA ALA A 30 14.35 -7.81 5.05
C ALA A 30 13.54 -7.32 3.84
N LEU A 31 12.35 -7.92 3.59
CA LEU A 31 11.48 -7.50 2.51
C LEU A 31 10.90 -6.09 2.75
N LEU A 32 10.39 -5.80 3.94
CA LEU A 32 9.87 -4.47 4.29
C LEU A 32 10.96 -3.40 4.19
N THR A 33 12.18 -3.72 4.64
CA THR A 33 13.35 -2.84 4.48
C THR A 33 13.68 -2.60 3.01
N ALA A 34 13.67 -3.65 2.17
CA ALA A 34 13.93 -3.52 0.75
C ALA A 34 12.87 -2.69 0.00
N MET A 35 11.58 -2.77 0.42
CA MET A 35 10.51 -1.92 -0.11
C MET A 35 10.79 -0.45 0.17
N HIS A 36 11.12 -0.12 1.42
CA HIS A 36 11.52 1.24 1.82
C HIS A 36 12.74 1.72 1.03
N ASP A 37 13.84 0.97 1.06
CA ASP A 37 15.12 1.38 0.45
C ASP A 37 15.02 1.62 -1.05
N ARG A 38 14.14 0.89 -1.72
CA ARG A 38 13.87 1.08 -3.15
C ARG A 38 13.22 2.42 -3.46
N TYR A 39 12.42 2.99 -2.55
CA TYR A 39 11.55 4.12 -2.86
C TYR A 39 11.70 5.33 -1.95
N LYS A 40 12.43 5.26 -0.84
CA LYS A 40 12.54 6.31 0.19
C LYS A 40 12.86 7.70 -0.34
N ASP A 41 13.65 7.78 -1.41
CA ASP A 41 14.09 9.04 -2.00
C ASP A 41 13.21 9.49 -3.19
N SER A 42 12.25 8.67 -3.59
CA SER A 42 11.48 8.89 -4.82
C SER A 42 9.97 8.72 -4.67
N TRP A 43 9.45 8.19 -3.56
CA TRP A 43 8.01 8.09 -3.37
C TRP A 43 7.40 9.45 -3.06
N TYR A 44 6.14 9.68 -3.42
CA TYR A 44 5.42 10.90 -3.10
C TYR A 44 5.18 11.03 -1.59
N GLU A 45 5.02 12.29 -1.12
CA GLU A 45 4.80 12.60 0.31
C GLU A 45 3.31 12.64 0.66
N SER A 46 2.50 12.93 -0.33
CA SER A 46 1.05 13.01 -0.15
C SER A 46 0.34 12.62 -1.45
N VAL A 47 -0.92 12.23 -1.33
CA VAL A 47 -1.77 11.96 -2.47
C VAL A 47 -3.21 12.32 -2.14
N VAL A 48 -3.92 12.85 -3.13
CA VAL A 48 -5.37 13.04 -3.10
C VAL A 48 -5.99 12.33 -4.29
N PHE A 49 -7.13 11.70 -4.09
CA PHE A 49 -7.90 11.06 -5.14
C PHE A 49 -9.37 10.97 -4.78
N LYS A 50 -10.17 10.63 -5.78
CA LYS A 50 -11.55 10.19 -5.60
C LYS A 50 -11.64 8.71 -5.87
N GLU A 51 -12.66 8.08 -5.32
CA GLU A 51 -12.96 6.70 -5.63
C GLU A 51 -14.45 6.48 -5.89
N ASN A 52 -14.74 5.52 -6.76
CA ASN A 52 -16.03 4.87 -6.79
C ASN A 52 -16.00 3.73 -5.78
N ALA A 53 -16.64 3.92 -4.64
CA ALA A 53 -16.84 2.92 -3.60
C ALA A 53 -18.05 2.07 -3.95
N ILE A 54 -17.82 0.82 -4.42
CA ILE A 54 -18.83 -0.06 -5.00
C ILE A 54 -19.13 -1.21 -4.03
N THR A 55 -20.26 -1.13 -3.35
CA THR A 55 -20.78 -2.24 -2.52
C THR A 55 -21.49 -3.26 -3.41
N LEU A 56 -21.12 -4.53 -3.29
CA LEU A 56 -21.73 -5.65 -4.01
C LEU A 56 -22.63 -6.45 -3.07
N ASN A 57 -23.92 -6.43 -3.32
CA ASN A 57 -24.91 -7.10 -2.47
C ASN A 57 -25.02 -8.60 -2.79
N PRO A 58 -25.46 -9.44 -1.81
CA PRO A 58 -25.65 -10.86 -2.02
C PRO A 58 -26.69 -11.22 -3.09
N ASP A 59 -27.64 -10.33 -3.35
CA ASP A 59 -28.70 -10.48 -4.37
C ASP A 59 -28.24 -10.15 -5.80
N GLY A 60 -26.96 -9.77 -5.97
CA GLY A 60 -26.38 -9.40 -7.26
C GLY A 60 -26.53 -7.93 -7.63
N THR A 61 -27.19 -7.12 -6.82
CA THR A 61 -27.24 -5.67 -7.00
C THR A 61 -25.95 -5.01 -6.50
N SER A 62 -25.70 -3.77 -6.94
CA SER A 62 -24.59 -2.97 -6.43
C SER A 62 -25.04 -1.56 -6.10
N LYS A 63 -24.31 -0.92 -5.15
CA LYS A 63 -24.46 0.48 -4.82
C LYS A 63 -23.10 1.15 -4.99
N THR A 64 -23.05 2.27 -5.72
CA THR A 64 -21.83 3.07 -5.90
C THR A 64 -22.00 4.40 -5.19
N GLU A 65 -20.99 4.79 -4.43
CA GLU A 65 -20.84 6.12 -3.83
C GLU A 65 -19.51 6.71 -4.28
N VAL A 66 -19.41 8.03 -4.39
CA VAL A 66 -18.13 8.70 -4.62
C VAL A 66 -17.58 9.14 -3.27
N TRP A 67 -16.34 8.73 -2.96
CA TRP A 67 -15.62 9.17 -1.77
C TRP A 67 -14.42 10.02 -2.18
N ASP A 68 -14.02 10.95 -1.32
CA ASP A 68 -12.79 11.73 -1.48
C ASP A 68 -11.78 11.27 -0.44
N GLU A 69 -10.53 11.06 -0.87
CA GLU A 69 -9.45 10.65 0.01
C GLU A 69 -8.24 11.55 -0.08
N ALA A 70 -7.60 11.77 1.06
CA ALA A 70 -6.35 12.49 1.18
C ALA A 70 -5.40 11.73 2.12
N LEU A 71 -4.17 11.54 1.69
CA LEU A 71 -3.11 10.92 2.47
C LEU A 71 -1.91 11.88 2.59
N GLU A 72 -1.35 11.97 3.80
CA GLU A 72 -0.04 12.57 4.06
C GLU A 72 0.82 11.50 4.73
N LEU A 73 1.89 11.10 4.05
CA LEU A 73 2.72 9.96 4.45
C LEU A 73 3.88 10.40 5.35
N PRO A 74 4.15 9.63 6.41
CA PRO A 74 3.42 8.44 6.83
C PRO A 74 2.25 8.73 7.77
N GLY A 75 1.30 7.79 7.81
CA GLY A 75 0.37 7.62 8.94
C GLY A 75 -0.88 8.49 8.97
N LYS A 76 -1.12 9.34 7.97
CA LYS A 76 -2.31 10.16 7.92
C LYS A 76 -3.17 9.83 6.71
N LEU A 77 -4.44 9.55 6.97
CA LEU A 77 -5.45 9.30 5.95
C LEU A 77 -6.77 9.93 6.39
N ARG A 78 -7.39 10.69 5.51
CA ARG A 78 -8.76 11.15 5.65
C ARG A 78 -9.60 10.64 4.50
N ILE A 79 -10.77 10.10 4.84
CA ILE A 79 -11.79 9.62 3.89
C ILE A 79 -13.07 10.39 4.15
N ASN A 80 -13.60 11.08 3.14
CA ASN A 80 -14.95 11.62 3.16
C ASN A 80 -15.87 10.70 2.37
N ARG A 81 -16.87 10.13 3.00
CA ARG A 81 -17.82 9.20 2.39
C ARG A 81 -19.04 9.97 1.86
N GLY A 82 -19.22 9.95 0.53
CA GLY A 82 -20.27 10.73 -0.11
C GLY A 82 -20.03 12.25 -0.01
N PRO A 83 -21.07 13.07 -0.23
CA PRO A 83 -20.94 14.53 -0.17
C PRO A 83 -20.36 15.00 1.16
N SER A 84 -19.35 15.87 1.13
CA SER A 84 -18.70 16.38 2.34
C SER A 84 -19.67 17.14 3.28
N SER A 85 -20.80 17.62 2.76
CA SER A 85 -21.87 18.25 3.54
C SER A 85 -22.61 17.29 4.46
N GLU A 86 -22.55 15.98 4.19
CA GLU A 86 -23.17 14.97 5.05
C GLU A 86 -22.35 14.66 6.31
N GLY A 87 -21.06 15.02 6.35
CA GLY A 87 -20.20 14.83 7.49
C GLY A 87 -19.96 13.37 7.85
N ASN A 88 -19.85 12.48 6.83
CA ASN A 88 -19.55 11.07 7.01
C ASN A 88 -18.10 10.80 6.60
N GLY A 89 -17.36 9.96 7.36
CA GLY A 89 -16.02 9.59 6.97
C GLY A 89 -15.14 9.09 8.10
N PHE A 90 -13.84 9.12 7.86
CA PHE A 90 -12.81 8.63 8.77
C PHE A 90 -11.61 9.56 8.78
N VAL A 91 -10.96 9.67 9.93
CA VAL A 91 -9.62 10.25 10.06
C VAL A 91 -8.73 9.24 10.78
N PHE A 92 -7.67 8.83 10.10
CA PHE A 92 -6.56 8.07 10.66
C PHE A 92 -5.39 9.04 10.84
N ALA A 93 -4.98 9.26 12.07
CA ALA A 93 -3.84 10.11 12.40
C ALA A 93 -3.26 9.70 13.75
N ASP A 94 -1.96 9.84 13.91
CA ASP A 94 -1.24 9.60 15.16
C ASP A 94 -1.56 8.21 15.78
N GLY A 95 -1.68 7.17 14.93
CA GLY A 95 -2.00 5.81 15.35
C GLY A 95 -3.42 5.62 15.87
N THR A 96 -4.34 6.54 15.56
CA THR A 96 -5.74 6.46 15.99
C THR A 96 -6.70 6.55 14.81
N LEU A 97 -7.91 6.01 15.02
CA LEU A 97 -9.04 6.15 14.11
C LEU A 97 -10.16 6.94 14.81
N THR A 98 -10.63 7.98 14.14
CA THR A 98 -11.89 8.67 14.47
C THR A 98 -12.88 8.46 13.32
N THR A 99 -14.08 7.99 13.64
CA THR A 99 -15.18 7.78 12.67
C THR A 99 -16.18 8.92 12.79
N PHE A 100 -16.70 9.37 11.66
CA PHE A 100 -17.71 10.44 11.60
C PHE A 100 -18.99 9.92 10.94
N GLN A 101 -20.11 10.23 11.57
CA GLN A 101 -21.46 9.99 11.02
C GLN A 101 -22.32 11.22 11.24
N LYS A 102 -22.79 11.85 10.16
CA LYS A 102 -23.56 13.10 10.18
C LYS A 102 -22.88 14.18 11.03
N GLY A 103 -21.57 14.34 10.85
CA GLY A 103 -20.74 15.31 11.57
C GLY A 103 -20.41 14.96 13.03
N LYS A 104 -20.91 13.84 13.56
CA LYS A 104 -20.65 13.39 14.93
C LYS A 104 -19.50 12.41 14.97
N ALA A 105 -18.48 12.70 15.79
CA ALA A 105 -17.33 11.86 15.98
C ALA A 105 -17.60 10.68 16.92
N THR A 106 -16.99 9.54 16.62
CA THR A 106 -16.83 8.37 17.51
C THR A 106 -15.36 7.98 17.53
N GLY A 107 -14.78 7.86 18.70
CA GLY A 107 -13.35 7.71 18.94
C GLY A 107 -12.75 8.99 19.52
N PRO A 108 -11.41 9.18 19.50
CA PRO A 108 -10.41 8.33 18.83
C PRO A 108 -10.24 6.96 19.52
N ARG A 109 -9.85 5.94 18.74
CA ARG A 109 -9.41 4.64 19.26
C ARG A 109 -8.09 4.24 18.62
N PRO A 110 -7.17 3.55 19.34
CA PRO A 110 -5.95 3.03 18.75
C PRO A 110 -6.25 2.17 17.53
N TYR A 111 -5.55 2.38 16.42
CA TYR A 111 -5.75 1.64 15.19
C TYR A 111 -4.55 1.72 14.27
N VAL A 112 -4.07 0.58 13.79
CA VAL A 112 -3.05 0.48 12.75
C VAL A 112 -3.73 0.02 11.47
N HIS A 113 -3.76 0.91 10.45
CA HIS A 113 -4.39 0.61 9.17
C HIS A 113 -3.40 -0.09 8.24
N MET A 114 -3.38 -1.44 8.25
CA MET A 114 -2.36 -2.20 7.52
C MET A 114 -2.36 -1.98 6.00
N LEU A 115 -3.50 -1.63 5.38
CA LEU A 115 -3.52 -1.28 3.95
C LEU A 115 -2.82 0.07 3.69
N LEU A 116 -2.95 1.04 4.61
CA LEU A 116 -2.18 2.29 4.57
C LEU A 116 -0.68 2.00 4.77
N VAL A 117 -0.35 1.23 5.80
CA VAL A 117 1.04 0.89 6.14
C VAL A 117 1.74 0.19 4.99
N LEU A 118 1.16 -0.90 4.46
CA LEU A 118 1.80 -1.72 3.42
C LEU A 118 1.65 -1.15 2.00
N GLY A 119 0.56 -0.43 1.73
CA GLY A 119 0.28 0.14 0.41
C GLY A 119 0.96 1.50 0.16
N PHE A 120 1.28 2.23 1.24
CA PHE A 120 1.74 3.61 1.13
C PHE A 120 2.90 3.95 2.07
N ASP A 121 2.74 3.79 3.39
CA ASP A 121 3.71 4.26 4.38
C ASP A 121 5.05 3.55 4.31
N VAL A 122 5.06 2.24 4.02
CA VAL A 122 6.27 1.41 3.94
C VAL A 122 7.35 1.99 3.02
N TYR A 123 6.97 2.79 2.05
CA TYR A 123 7.89 3.41 1.10
C TYR A 123 8.54 4.70 1.62
N ARG A 124 8.06 5.24 2.75
CA ARG A 124 8.50 6.54 3.32
C ARG A 124 8.87 6.49 4.79
N GLN A 125 8.16 5.70 5.60
CA GLN A 125 8.44 5.63 7.04
C GLN A 125 9.66 4.76 7.35
N ASN A 126 10.28 4.97 8.52
CA ASN A 126 11.38 4.14 8.98
C ASN A 126 10.99 2.64 8.94
N PRO A 127 11.81 1.76 8.34
CA PRO A 127 11.54 0.32 8.27
C PRO A 127 11.21 -0.32 9.62
N GLU A 128 11.91 0.06 10.70
CA GLU A 128 11.66 -0.45 12.04
C GLU A 128 10.22 -0.19 12.49
N THR A 129 9.69 1.01 12.19
CA THR A 129 8.29 1.35 12.48
C THR A 129 7.32 0.43 11.73
N THR A 130 7.57 0.18 10.43
CA THR A 130 6.74 -0.76 9.64
C THR A 130 6.79 -2.17 10.18
N ILE A 131 7.99 -2.64 10.56
CA ILE A 131 8.23 -3.97 11.13
C ILE A 131 7.48 -4.12 12.46
N ASP A 132 7.59 -3.13 13.35
CA ASP A 132 6.91 -3.15 14.65
C ASP A 132 5.38 -3.12 14.50
N GLN A 133 4.87 -2.32 13.56
CA GLN A 133 3.45 -2.29 13.23
C GLN A 133 2.98 -3.65 12.71
N ALA A 134 3.70 -4.28 11.77
CA ALA A 134 3.35 -5.59 11.25
C ALA A 134 3.37 -6.68 12.34
N LYS A 135 4.42 -6.71 13.17
CA LYS A 135 4.51 -7.64 14.33
C LYS A 135 3.38 -7.40 15.33
N GLY A 136 3.11 -6.13 15.67
CA GLY A 136 2.03 -5.75 16.58
C GLY A 136 0.64 -6.15 16.07
N GLN A 137 0.48 -6.24 14.75
CA GLN A 137 -0.73 -6.74 14.10
C GLN A 137 -0.74 -8.27 13.91
N GLY A 138 0.27 -8.99 14.41
CA GLY A 138 0.31 -10.45 14.43
C GLY A 138 0.76 -11.11 13.13
N PHE A 139 1.50 -10.40 12.27
CA PHE A 139 2.17 -11.05 11.13
C PHE A 139 3.43 -11.80 11.59
N ASP A 140 3.58 -13.05 11.15
CA ASP A 140 4.81 -13.81 11.35
C ASP A 140 5.82 -13.46 10.24
N LEU A 141 6.68 -12.48 10.52
CA LEU A 141 7.69 -12.02 9.56
C LEU A 141 8.83 -13.04 9.32
N THR A 142 8.91 -14.12 10.12
CA THR A 142 9.91 -15.18 9.91
C THR A 142 9.49 -16.12 8.77
N GLN A 143 8.21 -16.20 8.46
CA GLN A 143 7.69 -17.01 7.37
C GLN A 143 7.65 -16.20 6.08
N ILE A 144 8.47 -16.59 5.11
CA ILE A 144 8.45 -16.04 3.76
C ILE A 144 8.65 -17.16 2.73
N HIS A 145 7.92 -17.06 1.62
CA HIS A 145 8.14 -17.91 0.45
C HIS A 145 7.79 -17.18 -0.83
N GLU A 146 8.16 -17.76 -1.95
CA GLU A 146 7.83 -17.25 -3.27
C GLU A 146 6.69 -18.04 -3.90
N GLU A 147 5.81 -17.31 -4.61
CA GLU A 147 4.70 -17.87 -5.36
C GLU A 147 4.50 -17.19 -6.72
N LYS A 148 3.72 -17.84 -7.59
CA LYS A 148 3.12 -17.19 -8.75
C LYS A 148 1.65 -16.87 -8.46
N TRP A 149 1.29 -15.61 -8.59
CA TRP A 149 -0.07 -15.15 -8.42
C TRP A 149 -0.49 -14.30 -9.62
N GLU A 150 -1.53 -14.72 -10.32
CA GLU A 150 -2.07 -14.01 -11.49
C GLU A 150 -0.99 -13.65 -12.54
N GLY A 151 -0.05 -14.58 -12.77
CA GLY A 151 1.04 -14.42 -13.72
C GLY A 151 2.24 -13.60 -13.24
N GLN A 152 2.20 -13.11 -12.00
CA GLN A 152 3.30 -12.35 -11.39
C GLN A 152 4.03 -13.19 -10.34
N ASP A 153 5.34 -13.00 -10.23
CA ASP A 153 6.11 -13.55 -9.12
C ASP A 153 5.92 -12.67 -7.89
N VAL A 154 5.59 -13.28 -6.75
CA VAL A 154 5.32 -12.59 -5.49
C VAL A 154 6.11 -13.21 -4.33
N TYR A 155 6.40 -12.39 -3.32
CA TYR A 155 6.74 -12.84 -1.98
C TYR A 155 5.47 -12.92 -1.16
N VAL A 156 5.31 -14.00 -0.39
CA VAL A 156 4.24 -14.19 0.59
C VAL A 156 4.87 -14.21 1.97
N VAL A 157 4.40 -13.36 2.87
CA VAL A 157 4.90 -13.24 4.25
C VAL A 157 3.78 -13.51 5.23
N GLY A 158 4.05 -14.32 6.27
CA GLY A 158 3.14 -14.58 7.38
C GLY A 158 2.42 -15.93 7.33
N ALA A 159 2.58 -16.70 6.25
CA ALA A 159 1.91 -17.99 6.10
C ALA A 159 2.76 -19.01 5.35
N ALA A 160 2.48 -20.28 5.55
CA ALA A 160 3.06 -21.37 4.78
C ALA A 160 2.40 -21.45 3.39
N LYS A 161 3.11 -22.05 2.43
CA LYS A 161 2.61 -22.21 1.06
C LYS A 161 1.28 -22.97 1.04
N GLY A 162 0.29 -22.38 0.35
CA GLY A 162 -1.06 -22.94 0.22
C GLY A 162 -1.99 -22.60 1.39
N ASP A 163 -1.52 -21.96 2.45
CA ASP A 163 -2.36 -21.44 3.51
C ASP A 163 -2.97 -20.09 3.09
N LEU A 164 -4.27 -20.06 2.87
CA LEU A 164 -5.03 -18.84 2.56
C LEU A 164 -5.94 -18.39 3.72
N LYS A 165 -5.61 -18.76 4.95
CA LYS A 165 -6.38 -18.41 6.16
C LYS A 165 -5.57 -17.59 7.16
N SER A 166 -4.31 -17.97 7.39
CA SER A 166 -3.43 -17.24 8.29
C SER A 166 -3.17 -15.82 7.79
N LYS A 167 -2.94 -14.91 8.74
CA LYS A 167 -2.66 -13.50 8.44
C LYS A 167 -1.38 -13.38 7.63
N GLN A 168 -1.47 -12.80 6.45
CA GLN A 168 -0.36 -12.72 5.49
C GLN A 168 -0.49 -11.53 4.55
N PHE A 169 0.63 -11.07 4.02
CA PHE A 169 0.66 -10.07 2.96
C PHE A 169 1.56 -10.49 1.81
N TRP A 170 1.26 -9.99 0.63
CA TRP A 170 1.90 -10.39 -0.62
C TRP A 170 2.48 -9.18 -1.33
N ILE A 171 3.73 -9.31 -1.80
CA ILE A 171 4.49 -8.24 -2.46
C ILE A 171 4.92 -8.71 -3.85
N GLU A 172 4.57 -7.96 -4.89
CA GLU A 172 5.04 -8.21 -6.26
C GLU A 172 6.56 -7.98 -6.34
N LYS A 173 7.30 -9.00 -6.81
CA LYS A 173 8.76 -9.06 -6.70
C LYS A 173 9.49 -8.02 -7.55
N LYS A 174 9.02 -7.73 -8.75
CA LYS A 174 9.74 -6.88 -9.72
C LYS A 174 9.82 -5.42 -9.25
N ARG A 175 8.74 -4.90 -8.70
CA ARG A 175 8.62 -3.51 -8.25
C ARG A 175 8.61 -3.37 -6.73
N LEU A 176 8.51 -4.47 -5.98
CA LEU A 176 8.31 -4.49 -4.53
C LEU A 176 7.06 -3.70 -4.12
N LEU A 177 5.94 -3.95 -4.81
CA LEU A 177 4.66 -3.32 -4.50
C LEU A 177 3.75 -4.28 -3.75
N PHE A 178 3.06 -3.76 -2.74
CA PHE A 178 2.05 -4.50 -1.99
C PHE A 178 0.88 -4.84 -2.92
N VAL A 179 0.45 -6.11 -2.95
CA VAL A 179 -0.61 -6.55 -3.87
C VAL A 179 -1.76 -7.29 -3.20
N ARG A 180 -1.57 -7.84 -1.99
CA ARG A 180 -2.63 -8.62 -1.34
C ARG A 180 -2.44 -8.71 0.16
N LEU A 181 -3.54 -8.69 0.90
CA LEU A 181 -3.58 -8.97 2.33
C LEU A 181 -4.68 -9.97 2.61
N ILE A 182 -4.35 -11.05 3.35
CA ILE A 182 -5.32 -12.02 3.83
C ILE A 182 -5.29 -11.99 5.36
N ALA A 183 -6.45 -11.97 6.00
CA ALA A 183 -6.59 -12.07 7.44
C ALA A 183 -7.94 -12.67 7.82
N GLN A 184 -7.98 -13.37 8.93
CA GLN A 184 -9.24 -13.72 9.57
C GLN A 184 -9.87 -12.48 10.20
N ASP A 185 -11.21 -12.43 10.23
CA ASP A 185 -11.94 -11.40 10.98
C ASP A 185 -11.68 -11.55 12.48
N GLU A 186 -11.45 -10.44 13.16
CA GLU A 186 -11.09 -10.44 14.60
C GLU A 186 -12.24 -10.91 15.51
N HIS A 187 -13.48 -10.83 15.03
CA HIS A 187 -14.68 -11.18 15.81
C HIS A 187 -15.36 -12.47 15.33
N ASP A 188 -15.00 -12.93 14.10
CA ASP A 188 -15.60 -14.11 13.48
C ASP A 188 -14.54 -14.89 12.69
N ALA A 189 -13.86 -15.81 13.32
CA ALA A 189 -12.80 -16.63 12.72
C ALA A 189 -13.27 -17.47 11.50
N THR A 190 -14.57 -17.55 11.23
CA THR A 190 -15.11 -18.21 10.02
C THR A 190 -15.04 -17.30 8.79
N LYS A 191 -14.79 -16.02 8.98
CA LYS A 191 -14.64 -15.05 7.90
C LYS A 191 -13.18 -14.80 7.59
N ILE A 192 -12.84 -14.99 6.32
CA ILE A 192 -11.52 -14.69 5.78
C ILE A 192 -11.69 -13.47 4.88
N HIS A 193 -10.99 -12.40 5.21
CA HIS A 193 -10.86 -11.21 4.38
C HIS A 193 -9.64 -11.34 3.47
N ASP A 194 -9.82 -11.01 2.18
CA ASP A 194 -8.78 -11.03 1.16
C ASP A 194 -8.88 -9.72 0.38
N THR A 195 -7.97 -8.80 0.64
CA THR A 195 -7.91 -7.50 -0.03
C THR A 195 -6.82 -7.52 -1.09
N ARG A 196 -7.14 -7.05 -2.30
CA ARG A 196 -6.26 -7.11 -3.47
C ARG A 196 -6.09 -5.75 -4.09
N PHE A 197 -4.84 -5.32 -4.22
CA PHE A 197 -4.42 -4.09 -4.88
C PHE A 197 -4.07 -4.40 -6.33
N ARG A 198 -4.76 -3.74 -7.28
CA ARG A 198 -4.69 -4.04 -8.71
C ARG A 198 -4.42 -2.80 -9.53
N ASP A 199 -4.15 -3.00 -10.81
CA ASP A 199 -4.05 -1.94 -11.81
C ASP A 199 -3.08 -0.81 -11.41
N TYR A 200 -1.91 -1.18 -10.92
CA TYR A 200 -0.88 -0.24 -10.52
C TYR A 200 -0.48 0.69 -11.66
N ARG A 201 -0.59 1.98 -11.43
CA ARG A 201 -0.21 3.06 -12.36
C ARG A 201 0.93 3.89 -11.77
N ARG A 202 1.74 4.45 -12.66
CA ARG A 202 2.72 5.45 -12.25
C ARG A 202 1.98 6.70 -11.78
N LEU A 203 2.37 7.22 -10.61
CA LEU A 203 1.90 8.48 -10.08
C LEU A 203 3.11 9.27 -9.59
N SER A 204 3.46 10.36 -10.32
CA SER A 204 4.73 11.06 -10.11
C SER A 204 5.91 10.09 -10.20
N THR A 205 6.74 10.03 -9.18
CA THR A 205 7.90 9.13 -9.06
C THR A 205 7.58 7.78 -8.39
N GLY A 206 6.37 7.64 -7.82
CA GLY A 206 5.90 6.42 -7.17
C GLY A 206 4.88 5.64 -8.00
N TRP A 207 4.08 4.85 -7.33
CA TRP A 207 3.01 4.02 -7.87
C TRP A 207 1.76 4.11 -7.01
N ILE A 208 0.60 3.95 -7.61
CA ILE A 208 -0.68 3.81 -6.91
C ILE A 208 -1.48 2.68 -7.53
N SER A 209 -2.14 1.86 -6.70
CA SER A 209 -3.16 0.94 -7.16
C SER A 209 -4.36 1.75 -7.61
N ALA A 210 -4.86 1.52 -8.82
CA ALA A 210 -6.05 2.22 -9.29
C ALA A 210 -7.34 1.46 -8.96
N ARG A 211 -7.22 0.23 -8.44
CA ARG A 211 -8.36 -0.59 -8.03
C ARG A 211 -8.00 -1.42 -6.81
N VAL A 212 -8.86 -1.40 -5.80
CA VAL A 212 -8.77 -2.28 -4.62
C VAL A 212 -10.03 -3.12 -4.55
N GLU A 213 -9.87 -4.43 -4.39
CA GLU A 213 -10.96 -5.40 -4.32
C GLU A 213 -10.97 -6.08 -2.96
N PHE A 214 -12.14 -6.17 -2.33
CA PHE A 214 -12.34 -6.77 -1.02
C PHE A 214 -13.21 -8.01 -1.13
N TYR A 215 -12.68 -9.13 -0.66
CA TYR A 215 -13.36 -10.41 -0.67
C TYR A 215 -13.59 -10.89 0.76
N THR A 216 -14.74 -11.51 1.00
CA THR A 216 -15.02 -12.25 2.23
C THR A 216 -15.37 -13.68 1.86
N ASN A 217 -14.61 -14.65 2.39
CA ASN A 217 -14.76 -16.09 2.07
C ASN A 217 -14.76 -16.35 0.54
N GLY A 218 -13.86 -15.67 -0.20
CA GLY A 218 -13.72 -15.81 -1.65
C GLY A 218 -14.77 -15.10 -2.50
N LYS A 219 -15.79 -14.46 -1.87
CA LYS A 219 -16.80 -13.67 -2.57
C LYS A 219 -16.40 -12.20 -2.54
N ASN A 220 -16.36 -11.55 -3.70
CA ASN A 220 -16.15 -10.10 -3.78
C ASN A 220 -17.37 -9.38 -3.17
N THR A 221 -17.11 -8.46 -2.22
CA THR A 221 -18.14 -7.75 -1.46
C THR A 221 -18.06 -6.24 -1.60
N PHE A 222 -16.86 -5.72 -1.94
CA PHE A 222 -16.65 -4.28 -2.08
C PHE A 222 -15.46 -4.01 -3.00
N ASN A 223 -15.53 -2.94 -3.79
CA ASN A 223 -14.43 -2.48 -4.64
C ASN A 223 -14.27 -0.96 -4.52
N GLU A 224 -13.04 -0.51 -4.67
CA GLU A 224 -12.66 0.88 -4.80
C GLU A 224 -11.99 1.07 -6.17
N ASP A 225 -12.54 1.94 -7.01
CA ASP A 225 -11.94 2.33 -8.29
C ASP A 225 -11.47 3.79 -8.18
N TYR A 226 -10.15 4.01 -8.13
CA TYR A 226 -9.54 5.32 -7.90
C TYR A 226 -9.42 6.13 -9.20
N PHE A 227 -9.76 7.41 -9.12
CA PHE A 227 -9.64 8.37 -10.21
C PHE A 227 -9.26 9.76 -9.68
N ASP A 228 -8.93 10.69 -10.57
CA ASP A 228 -8.48 12.05 -10.26
C ASP A 228 -7.29 12.10 -9.27
N MET A 229 -6.37 11.14 -9.39
CA MET A 229 -5.24 10.96 -8.50
C MET A 229 -4.18 12.05 -8.72
N LYS A 230 -3.78 12.75 -7.65
CA LYS A 230 -2.72 13.77 -7.66
C LYS A 230 -1.74 13.52 -6.52
N ALA A 231 -0.46 13.33 -6.86
CA ALA A 231 0.62 13.20 -5.89
C ALA A 231 1.15 14.57 -5.46
N ASN A 232 1.75 14.62 -4.26
CA ASN A 232 2.37 15.79 -3.67
C ASN A 232 1.41 16.99 -3.53
N ALA A 233 0.12 16.68 -3.29
CA ALA A 233 -0.89 17.68 -2.98
C ALA A 233 -0.55 18.38 -1.66
N LYS A 234 -0.76 19.69 -1.61
CA LYS A 234 -0.58 20.46 -0.38
C LYS A 234 -1.92 20.55 0.34
N PHE A 235 -1.91 20.20 1.62
CA PHE A 235 -3.10 20.22 2.46
C PHE A 235 -3.01 21.33 3.52
N ASP A 236 -4.18 21.81 3.96
CA ASP A 236 -4.28 22.52 5.23
C ASP A 236 -3.86 21.53 6.34
N PRO A 237 -2.90 21.85 7.21
CA PRO A 237 -2.49 20.97 8.30
C PRO A 237 -3.65 20.50 9.19
N ALA A 238 -4.73 21.28 9.27
CA ALA A 238 -5.94 20.91 10.00
C ALA A 238 -6.79 19.84 9.31
N LEU A 239 -6.46 19.42 8.07
CA LEU A 239 -7.23 18.42 7.32
C LEU A 239 -7.29 17.08 8.06
N PHE A 240 -6.21 16.71 8.74
CA PHE A 240 -6.09 15.45 9.47
C PHE A 240 -6.35 15.60 10.98
N ASP A 241 -6.77 16.78 11.44
CA ASP A 241 -7.22 17.00 12.81
C ASP A 241 -8.70 16.56 12.93
N PRO A 242 -9.02 15.50 13.70
CA PRO A 242 -10.41 15.05 13.86
C PRO A 242 -11.34 16.14 14.42
N THR A 243 -10.84 17.05 15.25
CA THR A 243 -11.66 18.12 15.83
C THR A 243 -12.11 19.14 14.79
N ARG A 244 -11.41 19.22 13.66
CA ARG A 244 -11.66 20.14 12.55
C ARG A 244 -12.34 19.46 11.34
N PHE A 245 -12.80 18.22 11.49
CA PHE A 245 -13.37 17.43 10.38
C PHE A 245 -14.48 18.16 9.63
N ASN A 246 -15.39 18.82 10.33
CA ASN A 246 -16.52 19.52 9.72
C ASN A 246 -16.14 20.89 9.13
N GLU A 247 -14.98 21.44 9.47
CA GLU A 247 -14.52 22.77 9.06
C GLU A 247 -13.61 22.72 7.84
N THR A 248 -12.91 21.61 7.65
CA THR A 248 -11.95 21.39 6.55
C THR A 248 -12.56 20.54 5.45
N ARG A 249 -12.02 20.65 4.24
CA ARG A 249 -12.45 19.85 3.06
C ARG A 249 -11.24 19.30 2.35
N ILE A 250 -11.41 18.10 1.77
CA ILE A 250 -10.46 17.58 0.79
C ILE A 250 -10.72 18.35 -0.50
N ASP A 251 -9.76 19.20 -0.90
CA ASP A 251 -9.81 19.93 -2.15
C ASP A 251 -9.03 19.14 -3.21
N SER A 252 -9.76 18.38 -4.01
CA SER A 252 -9.19 17.65 -5.14
C SER A 252 -8.73 18.59 -6.26
N ASP A 253 -9.12 19.88 -6.23
CA ASP A 253 -8.73 20.90 -7.20
C ASP A 253 -7.54 21.75 -6.70
N ALA A 254 -7.00 21.44 -5.51
CA ALA A 254 -5.82 22.10 -4.99
C ALA A 254 -4.72 22.15 -6.06
N LYS A 255 -4.30 23.36 -6.39
CA LYS A 255 -3.26 23.60 -7.40
C LYS A 255 -1.93 23.02 -6.92
N GLN A 256 -1.27 22.33 -7.83
CA GLN A 256 0.13 21.88 -7.64
C GLN A 256 1.06 23.04 -7.37
#